data_39314a43488edfd3b78028d50cd0e01c
#
_entry.id   39314a43488edfd3b78028d50cd0e01c
#
_cell.length_a   1.000
_cell.length_b   1.000
_cell.length_c   1.000
_cell.angle_alpha   90.00
_cell.angle_beta   90.00
_cell.angle_gamma   90.00
#
_symmetry.space_group_name_H-M   'P 1'
#
loop_
_entity.id
_entity.type
_entity.pdbx_description
1 polymer ?
#
loop_
_entity_poly.entity_id
_entity_poly.type
_entity_poly.pdbx_seq_one_letter_code
_entity_poly.pdbx_strand_id
1 'polypeptide(L)'
;MILSLFAYYLIGLPMYLLFGCFVYRRYHARQQCSKGFFVGWQLLALLLTMMFSVTGAAGIDNIAYQVQNGGSLIQLFGTNVIPFYHADFMGMLLNTILFIPFGILLPILWHPCSKKIAVQAGFLLSAAIEFSQLFNGRTTDINDLMTNTLGTFLGYILYTLLFHRITWFQAEDSHSKRTMSLSIAWIFIIYICVGSPVLTAWGM
;
A
#
# COMPACT_ATOMS: atom_id res chain seq x y z
N MET A 1 -13.28 -10.66 10.15
CA MET A 1 -12.30 -10.35 9.08
C MET A 1 -12.64 -9.07 8.31
N ILE A 2 -13.74 -8.96 7.55
CA ILE A 2 -14.04 -7.72 6.78
C ILE A 2 -14.19 -6.50 7.70
N LEU A 3 -14.83 -6.64 8.84
CA LEU A 3 -15.04 -5.55 9.82
C LEU A 3 -13.70 -5.05 10.40
N SER A 4 -12.73 -5.94 10.65
CA SER A 4 -11.40 -5.56 11.12
C SER A 4 -10.58 -4.79 10.08
N LEU A 5 -10.72 -5.12 8.79
CA LEU A 5 -10.05 -4.40 7.70
C LEU A 5 -10.47 -2.92 7.65
N PHE A 6 -11.79 -2.66 7.80
CA PHE A 6 -12.31 -1.30 7.87
C PHE A 6 -11.90 -0.57 9.15
N ALA A 7 -11.76 -1.30 10.26
CA ALA A 7 -11.34 -0.70 11.53
C ALA A 7 -9.94 -0.07 11.43
N TYR A 8 -8.98 -0.72 10.77
CA TYR A 8 -7.65 -0.13 10.50
C TYR A 8 -7.74 1.22 9.78
N TYR A 9 -8.60 1.30 8.75
CA TYR A 9 -8.80 2.54 8.02
C TYR A 9 -9.48 3.61 8.88
N LEU A 10 -10.53 3.25 9.63
CA LEU A 10 -11.27 4.19 10.48
C LEU A 10 -10.42 4.79 11.59
N ILE A 11 -9.52 4.00 12.18
CA ILE A 11 -8.58 4.47 13.20
C ILE A 11 -7.58 5.47 12.60
N GLY A 12 -7.04 5.17 11.43
CA GLY A 12 -6.12 6.06 10.71
C GLY A 12 -6.81 7.25 10.03
N LEU A 13 -8.17 7.23 9.92
CA LEU A 13 -8.93 8.21 9.13
C LEU A 13 -8.63 9.67 9.45
N PRO A 14 -8.53 10.11 10.72
CA PRO A 14 -8.19 11.51 11.02
C PRO A 14 -6.86 11.93 10.39
N MET A 15 -5.85 11.06 10.47
CA MET A 15 -4.53 11.32 9.88
C MET A 15 -4.57 11.29 8.36
N TYR A 16 -5.33 10.36 7.76
CA TYR A 16 -5.54 10.32 6.32
C TYR A 16 -6.26 11.56 5.80
N LEU A 17 -7.27 12.06 6.53
CA LEU A 17 -7.96 13.29 6.17
C LEU A 17 -7.03 14.51 6.24
N LEU A 18 -6.27 14.65 7.33
CA LEU A 18 -5.33 15.76 7.50
C LEU A 18 -4.27 15.78 6.40
N PHE A 19 -3.62 14.64 6.16
CA PHE A 19 -2.59 14.57 5.13
C PHE A 19 -3.16 14.69 3.72
N GLY A 20 -4.31 14.06 3.45
CA GLY A 20 -5.02 14.21 2.17
C GLY A 20 -5.43 15.66 1.90
N CYS A 21 -5.91 16.39 2.92
CA CYS A 21 -6.19 17.83 2.81
C CYS A 21 -4.92 18.64 2.53
N PHE A 22 -3.80 18.30 3.20
CA PHE A 22 -2.52 18.96 2.96
C PHE A 22 -2.05 18.77 1.50
N VAL A 23 -2.07 17.53 1.01
CA VAL A 23 -1.69 17.20 -0.37
C VAL A 23 -2.63 17.91 -1.36
N TYR A 24 -3.96 17.81 -1.13
CA TYR A 24 -4.95 18.46 -1.98
C TYR A 24 -4.75 19.97 -2.07
N ARG A 25 -4.61 20.67 -0.92
CA ARG A 25 -4.37 22.11 -0.87
C ARG A 25 -3.11 22.53 -1.62
N ARG A 26 -2.04 21.74 -1.49
CA ARG A 26 -0.77 22.00 -2.18
C ARG A 26 -0.92 21.92 -3.71
N TYR A 27 -1.67 20.94 -4.21
CA TYR A 27 -1.95 20.81 -5.64
C TYR A 27 -2.97 21.85 -6.12
N HIS A 28 -4.04 22.05 -5.36
CA HIS A 28 -5.11 22.99 -5.71
C HIS A 28 -4.61 24.43 -5.80
N ALA A 29 -3.73 24.85 -4.88
CA ALA A 29 -3.11 26.17 -4.92
C ALA A 29 -2.27 26.42 -6.18
N ARG A 30 -1.84 25.36 -6.85
CA ARG A 30 -1.10 25.41 -8.12
C ARG A 30 -1.97 25.14 -9.34
N GLN A 31 -3.27 24.96 -9.15
CA GLN A 31 -4.23 24.54 -10.18
C GLN A 31 -3.85 23.24 -10.91
N GLN A 32 -3.20 22.33 -10.19
CA GLN A 32 -2.63 21.09 -10.72
C GLN A 32 -3.45 19.84 -10.36
N CYS A 33 -4.67 19.99 -9.80
CA CYS A 33 -5.53 18.84 -9.52
C CYS A 33 -6.99 19.10 -9.79
N SER A 34 -7.69 18.03 -10.13
CA SER A 34 -9.15 18.02 -10.26
C SER A 34 -9.84 18.09 -8.89
N LYS A 35 -11.13 18.47 -8.88
CA LYS A 35 -11.93 18.52 -7.64
C LYS A 35 -12.07 17.14 -6.98
N GLY A 36 -12.03 16.07 -7.75
CA GLY A 36 -12.13 14.70 -7.26
C GLY A 36 -10.83 14.12 -6.70
N PHE A 37 -9.68 14.78 -6.88
CA PHE A 37 -8.38 14.25 -6.45
C PHE A 37 -8.36 13.86 -4.96
N PHE A 38 -8.96 14.67 -4.09
CA PHE A 38 -9.03 14.36 -2.67
C PHE A 38 -9.77 13.04 -2.40
N VAL A 39 -10.91 12.82 -3.08
CA VAL A 39 -11.68 11.56 -2.95
C VAL A 39 -10.86 10.37 -3.45
N GLY A 40 -10.22 10.50 -4.60
CA GLY A 40 -9.35 9.47 -5.15
C GLY A 40 -8.16 9.16 -4.23
N TRP A 41 -7.60 10.18 -3.57
CA TRP A 41 -6.55 9.99 -2.57
C TRP A 41 -7.05 9.21 -1.35
N GLN A 42 -8.28 9.48 -0.87
CA GLN A 42 -8.88 8.70 0.23
C GLN A 42 -9.16 7.24 -0.18
N LEU A 43 -9.56 7.02 -1.44
CA LEU A 43 -9.73 5.65 -1.98
C LEU A 43 -8.37 4.91 -2.01
N LEU A 44 -7.29 5.59 -2.35
CA LEU A 44 -5.94 5.01 -2.26
C LEU A 44 -5.56 4.67 -0.81
N ALA A 45 -5.84 5.57 0.13
CA ALA A 45 -5.55 5.33 1.54
C ALA A 45 -6.34 4.11 2.07
N LEU A 46 -7.62 4.00 1.72
CA LEU A 46 -8.44 2.84 2.05
C LEU A 46 -7.87 1.55 1.44
N LEU A 47 -7.58 1.57 0.13
CA LEU A 47 -7.02 0.43 -0.58
C LEU A 47 -5.71 -0.05 0.05
N LEU A 48 -4.75 0.86 0.28
CA LEU A 48 -3.45 0.51 0.84
C LEU A 48 -3.58 -0.02 2.27
N THR A 49 -4.44 0.58 3.10
CA THR A 49 -4.68 0.09 4.46
C THR A 49 -5.25 -1.33 4.45
N MET A 50 -6.20 -1.63 3.56
CA MET A 50 -6.73 -2.98 3.38
C MET A 50 -5.64 -3.94 2.88
N MET A 51 -4.82 -3.53 1.92
CA MET A 51 -3.70 -4.34 1.41
C MET A 51 -2.72 -4.68 2.52
N PHE A 52 -2.28 -3.71 3.34
CA PHE A 52 -1.37 -3.94 4.46
C PHE A 52 -1.94 -4.90 5.50
N SER A 53 -3.23 -4.76 5.82
CA SER A 53 -3.90 -5.66 6.75
C SER A 53 -4.03 -7.09 6.21
N VAL A 54 -4.38 -7.26 4.93
CA VAL A 54 -4.51 -8.59 4.29
C VAL A 54 -3.15 -9.27 4.14
N THR A 55 -2.13 -8.55 3.69
CA THR A 55 -0.77 -9.08 3.55
C THR A 55 -0.09 -9.29 4.90
N GLY A 56 -0.61 -8.68 5.98
CA GLY A 56 -0.05 -8.78 7.33
C GLY A 56 1.25 -8.01 7.47
N ALA A 57 1.31 -6.81 6.91
CA ALA A 57 2.39 -5.87 7.17
C ALA A 57 2.50 -5.60 8.69
N ALA A 58 3.73 -5.63 9.24
CA ALA A 58 3.95 -5.43 10.66
C ALA A 58 3.71 -3.99 11.09
N GLY A 59 3.13 -3.80 12.27
CA GLY A 59 3.04 -2.52 12.95
C GLY A 59 4.10 -2.38 14.05
N ILE A 60 4.15 -1.20 14.67
CA ILE A 60 5.07 -0.92 15.77
C ILE A 60 4.76 -1.75 17.02
N ASP A 61 3.50 -2.19 17.19
CA ASP A 61 3.05 -3.10 18.25
C ASP A 61 3.74 -4.46 18.16
N ASN A 62 3.99 -4.97 16.96
CA ASN A 62 4.73 -6.23 16.77
C ASN A 62 6.18 -6.08 17.26
N ILE A 63 6.82 -4.95 16.95
CA ILE A 63 8.17 -4.64 17.41
C ILE A 63 8.18 -4.51 18.94
N ALA A 64 7.22 -3.77 19.51
CA ALA A 64 7.10 -3.58 20.95
C ALA A 64 6.88 -4.93 21.68
N TYR A 65 6.03 -5.79 21.14
CA TYR A 65 5.80 -7.14 21.68
C TYR A 65 7.08 -7.98 21.70
N GLN A 66 7.86 -7.97 20.61
CA GLN A 66 9.13 -8.72 20.55
C GLN A 66 10.14 -8.20 21.57
N VAL A 67 10.28 -6.89 21.73
CA VAL A 67 11.17 -6.26 22.71
C VAL A 67 10.78 -6.66 24.14
N GLN A 68 9.48 -6.58 24.47
CA GLN A 68 8.98 -6.88 25.80
C GLN A 68 9.14 -8.35 26.19
N ASN A 69 9.04 -9.26 25.22
CA ASN A 69 9.16 -10.71 25.47
C ASN A 69 10.57 -11.27 25.26
N GLY A 70 11.59 -10.40 25.11
CA GLY A 70 12.98 -10.83 24.91
C GLY A 70 13.23 -11.57 23.60
N GLY A 71 12.34 -11.43 22.62
CA GLY A 71 12.45 -12.04 21.31
C GLY A 71 13.46 -11.32 20.40
N SER A 72 13.86 -11.98 19.32
CA SER A 72 14.65 -11.34 18.27
C SER A 72 13.83 -10.33 17.51
N LEU A 73 14.36 -9.11 17.33
CA LEU A 73 13.69 -8.05 16.55
C LEU A 73 13.51 -8.43 15.08
N ILE A 74 14.46 -9.16 14.53
CA ILE A 74 14.43 -9.63 13.15
C ILE A 74 14.32 -11.16 13.17
N GLN A 75 13.25 -11.63 12.54
CA GLN A 75 12.97 -13.07 12.46
C GLN A 75 13.19 -13.53 11.01
N LEU A 76 14.36 -14.07 10.73
CA LEU A 76 14.71 -14.62 9.42
C LEU A 76 14.18 -16.04 9.18
N PHE A 77 13.40 -16.58 10.12
CA PHE A 77 12.84 -17.93 9.99
C PHE A 77 11.79 -17.97 8.89
N GLY A 78 11.98 -18.88 7.93
CA GLY A 78 11.03 -19.11 6.84
C GLY A 78 11.18 -18.16 5.63
N THR A 79 12.28 -17.38 5.56
CA THR A 79 12.55 -16.54 4.39
C THR A 79 12.76 -17.43 3.15
N ASN A 80 11.87 -17.30 2.16
CA ASN A 80 11.98 -17.98 0.88
C ASN A 80 12.50 -17.01 -0.19
N VAL A 81 13.74 -17.23 -0.63
CA VAL A 81 14.38 -16.41 -1.67
C VAL A 81 14.45 -17.14 -3.02
N ILE A 82 13.97 -18.39 -3.08
CA ILE A 82 14.00 -19.19 -4.32
C ILE A 82 12.63 -19.10 -4.97
N PRO A 83 12.51 -18.51 -6.18
CA PRO A 83 11.24 -18.43 -6.89
C PRO A 83 10.59 -19.80 -7.06
N PHE A 84 9.29 -19.89 -6.81
CA PHE A 84 8.43 -21.08 -6.95
C PHE A 84 8.79 -22.26 -6.03
N TYR A 85 9.73 -22.11 -5.12
CA TYR A 85 10.02 -23.11 -4.12
C TYR A 85 8.89 -23.13 -3.07
N HIS A 86 8.28 -24.30 -2.84
CA HIS A 86 7.06 -24.46 -2.02
C HIS A 86 5.94 -23.46 -2.35
N ALA A 87 5.73 -23.19 -3.66
CA ALA A 87 4.78 -22.18 -4.12
C ALA A 87 3.33 -22.53 -3.73
N ASP A 88 2.68 -21.62 -3.00
CA ASP A 88 1.23 -21.59 -2.85
C ASP A 88 0.60 -20.83 -4.03
N PHE A 89 0.18 -21.55 -5.05
CA PHE A 89 -0.40 -20.95 -6.26
C PHE A 89 -1.67 -20.14 -5.96
N MET A 90 -2.46 -20.55 -4.96
CA MET A 90 -3.66 -19.79 -4.58
C MET A 90 -3.27 -18.47 -3.92
N GLY A 91 -2.31 -18.48 -2.99
CA GLY A 91 -1.76 -17.27 -2.38
C GLY A 91 -1.17 -16.33 -3.44
N MET A 92 -0.38 -16.86 -4.37
CA MET A 92 0.19 -16.10 -5.49
C MET A 92 -0.89 -15.44 -6.36
N LEU A 93 -1.97 -16.15 -6.66
CA LEU A 93 -3.10 -15.61 -7.42
C LEU A 93 -3.80 -14.50 -6.64
N LEU A 94 -4.07 -14.70 -5.35
CA LEU A 94 -4.73 -13.72 -4.49
C LEU A 94 -3.87 -12.45 -4.34
N ASN A 95 -2.56 -12.58 -4.17
CA ASN A 95 -1.62 -11.46 -4.12
C ASN A 95 -1.62 -10.67 -5.44
N THR A 96 -1.61 -11.37 -6.58
CA THR A 96 -1.73 -10.73 -7.89
C THR A 96 -3.03 -9.93 -7.99
N ILE A 97 -4.18 -10.53 -7.64
CA ILE A 97 -5.48 -9.86 -7.68
C ILE A 97 -5.52 -8.65 -6.74
N LEU A 98 -4.96 -8.76 -5.56
CA LEU A 98 -4.93 -7.71 -4.54
C LEU A 98 -4.20 -6.44 -5.03
N PHE A 99 -3.16 -6.58 -5.87
CA PHE A 99 -2.37 -5.46 -6.37
C PHE A 99 -2.89 -4.86 -7.69
N ILE A 100 -3.85 -5.51 -8.38
CA ILE A 100 -4.47 -4.96 -9.61
C ILE A 100 -5.12 -3.58 -9.35
N PRO A 101 -5.97 -3.37 -8.32
CA PRO A 101 -6.56 -2.07 -8.04
C PRO A 101 -5.53 -0.97 -7.80
N PHE A 102 -4.41 -1.30 -7.16
CA PHE A 102 -3.30 -0.37 -6.96
C PHE A 102 -2.69 0.09 -8.29
N GLY A 103 -2.42 -0.85 -9.21
CA GLY A 103 -1.91 -0.55 -10.54
C GLY A 103 -2.85 0.28 -11.41
N ILE A 104 -4.17 0.16 -11.20
CA ILE A 104 -5.20 1.00 -11.86
C ILE A 104 -5.22 2.40 -11.24
N LEU A 105 -5.20 2.50 -9.92
CA LEU A 105 -5.46 3.75 -9.20
C LEU A 105 -4.30 4.74 -9.31
N LEU A 106 -3.05 4.26 -9.39
CA LEU A 106 -1.88 5.12 -9.51
C LEU A 106 -1.94 6.07 -10.73
N PRO A 107 -2.13 5.60 -11.97
CA PRO A 107 -2.21 6.48 -13.13
C PRO A 107 -3.51 7.28 -13.21
N ILE A 108 -4.59 6.85 -12.54
CA ILE A 108 -5.81 7.65 -12.38
C ILE A 108 -5.54 8.88 -11.52
N LEU A 109 -4.72 8.75 -10.46
CA LEU A 109 -4.46 9.84 -9.52
C LEU A 109 -3.33 10.77 -9.98
N TRP A 110 -2.27 10.25 -10.57
CA TRP A 110 -1.10 11.04 -10.93
C TRP A 110 -0.76 10.93 -12.42
N HIS A 111 -0.82 12.08 -13.09
CA HIS A 111 -0.43 12.18 -14.50
C HIS A 111 0.77 13.13 -14.66
N PRO A 112 1.80 12.76 -15.44
CA PRO A 112 1.97 11.49 -16.12
C PRO A 112 2.50 10.37 -15.21
N CYS A 113 1.84 9.20 -15.24
CA CYS A 113 2.32 7.99 -14.61
C CYS A 113 2.60 6.94 -15.68
N SER A 114 3.87 6.71 -16.01
CA SER A 114 4.24 5.70 -16.99
C SER A 114 4.17 4.28 -16.42
N LYS A 115 4.10 3.28 -17.29
CA LYS A 115 4.17 1.86 -16.90
C LYS A 115 5.35 1.57 -15.97
N LYS A 116 6.53 2.09 -16.30
CA LYS A 116 7.74 1.92 -15.49
C LYS A 116 7.56 2.47 -14.07
N ILE A 117 6.95 3.64 -13.93
CA ILE A 117 6.70 4.28 -12.63
C ILE A 117 5.72 3.45 -11.81
N ALA A 118 4.61 3.01 -12.41
CA ALA A 118 3.61 2.20 -11.73
C ALA A 118 4.20 0.87 -11.22
N VAL A 119 4.92 0.15 -12.09
CA VAL A 119 5.56 -1.13 -11.74
C VAL A 119 6.63 -0.95 -10.66
N GLN A 120 7.46 0.11 -10.75
CA GLN A 120 8.44 0.42 -9.70
C GLN A 120 7.76 0.73 -8.36
N ALA A 121 6.62 1.45 -8.38
CA ALA A 121 5.87 1.72 -7.15
C ALA A 121 5.30 0.42 -6.54
N GLY A 122 4.77 -0.50 -7.36
CA GLY A 122 4.30 -1.81 -6.89
C GLY A 122 5.42 -2.67 -6.31
N PHE A 123 6.56 -2.73 -6.98
CA PHE A 123 7.75 -3.42 -6.49
C PHE A 123 8.22 -2.87 -5.14
N LEU A 124 8.38 -1.54 -5.03
CA LEU A 124 8.84 -0.90 -3.80
C LEU A 124 7.85 -1.05 -2.65
N LEU A 125 6.54 -0.98 -2.95
CA LEU A 125 5.49 -1.21 -1.96
C LEU A 125 5.53 -2.65 -1.45
N SER A 126 5.63 -3.63 -2.36
CA SER A 126 5.75 -5.04 -1.98
C SER A 126 7.01 -5.30 -1.17
N ALA A 127 8.16 -4.76 -1.59
CA ALA A 127 9.40 -4.87 -0.84
C ALA A 127 9.30 -4.26 0.58
N ALA A 128 8.58 -3.14 0.74
CA ALA A 128 8.33 -2.54 2.06
C ALA A 128 7.45 -3.42 2.94
N ILE A 129 6.43 -4.08 2.37
CA ILE A 129 5.59 -5.05 3.07
C ILE A 129 6.44 -6.22 3.55
N GLU A 130 7.19 -6.87 2.63
CA GLU A 130 8.07 -7.99 2.94
C GLU A 130 9.10 -7.62 4.03
N PHE A 131 9.71 -6.44 3.90
CA PHE A 131 10.63 -5.94 4.92
C PHE A 131 9.96 -5.76 6.28
N SER A 132 8.71 -5.26 6.32
CA SER A 132 7.97 -5.11 7.58
C SER A 132 7.68 -6.46 8.24
N GLN A 133 7.43 -7.51 7.46
CA GLN A 133 7.11 -8.85 7.95
C GLN A 133 8.27 -9.52 8.69
N LEU A 134 9.52 -9.08 8.47
CA LEU A 134 10.67 -9.52 9.26
C LEU A 134 10.53 -9.21 10.77
N PHE A 135 9.67 -8.24 11.12
CA PHE A 135 9.45 -7.81 12.50
C PHE A 135 8.26 -8.48 13.19
N ASN A 136 7.46 -9.31 12.48
CA ASN A 136 6.32 -10.00 13.08
C ASN A 136 6.36 -11.52 12.94
N GLY A 137 7.49 -12.08 12.50
CA GLY A 137 7.68 -13.53 12.38
C GLY A 137 6.91 -14.17 11.22
N ARG A 138 6.39 -13.39 10.29
CA ARG A 138 5.83 -13.93 9.05
C ARG A 138 6.95 -14.30 8.08
N THR A 139 6.66 -15.27 7.24
CA THR A 139 7.59 -15.69 6.18
C THR A 139 7.67 -14.59 5.11
N THR A 140 8.89 -14.11 4.85
CA THR A 140 9.16 -13.23 3.70
C THR A 140 9.35 -14.09 2.47
N ASP A 141 8.57 -13.84 1.40
CA ASP A 141 8.57 -14.69 0.21
C ASP A 141 8.81 -13.87 -1.08
N ILE A 142 9.83 -14.29 -1.84
CA ILE A 142 10.12 -13.71 -3.16
C ILE A 142 8.93 -13.87 -4.13
N ASN A 143 8.10 -14.92 -3.96
CA ASN A 143 6.91 -15.13 -4.77
C ASN A 143 5.89 -14.01 -4.56
N ASP A 144 5.74 -13.52 -3.33
CA ASP A 144 4.84 -12.40 -3.02
C ASP A 144 5.33 -11.11 -3.68
N LEU A 145 6.64 -10.84 -3.64
CA LEU A 145 7.24 -9.71 -4.34
C LEU A 145 6.98 -9.75 -5.85
N MET A 146 7.11 -10.93 -6.46
CA MET A 146 6.88 -11.13 -7.89
C MET A 146 5.41 -10.96 -8.26
N THR A 147 4.51 -11.61 -7.53
CA THR A 147 3.07 -11.61 -7.82
C THR A 147 2.42 -10.26 -7.56
N ASN A 148 2.81 -9.56 -6.52
CA ASN A 148 2.38 -8.21 -6.22
C ASN A 148 2.81 -7.21 -7.32
N THR A 149 4.06 -7.35 -7.78
CA THR A 149 4.58 -6.56 -8.90
C THR A 149 3.83 -6.87 -10.20
N LEU A 150 3.56 -8.15 -10.48
CA LEU A 150 2.77 -8.59 -11.62
C LEU A 150 1.34 -8.04 -11.55
N GLY A 151 0.71 -8.09 -10.39
CA GLY A 151 -0.63 -7.52 -10.16
C GLY A 151 -0.69 -6.04 -10.50
N THR A 152 0.32 -5.26 -10.03
CA THR A 152 0.43 -3.83 -10.36
C THR A 152 0.59 -3.61 -11.87
N PHE A 153 1.39 -4.43 -12.55
CA PHE A 153 1.57 -4.35 -14.00
C PHE A 153 0.27 -4.65 -14.75
N LEU A 154 -0.45 -5.71 -14.37
CA LEU A 154 -1.76 -6.03 -14.96
C LEU A 154 -2.79 -4.93 -14.70
N GLY A 155 -2.77 -4.34 -13.49
CA GLY A 155 -3.60 -3.19 -13.16
C GLY A 155 -3.33 -1.99 -14.06
N TYR A 156 -2.05 -1.68 -14.33
CA TYR A 156 -1.69 -0.63 -15.28
C TYR A 156 -2.18 -0.92 -16.71
N ILE A 157 -2.11 -2.18 -17.17
CA ILE A 157 -2.67 -2.56 -18.47
C ILE A 157 -4.18 -2.32 -18.49
N LEU A 158 -4.89 -2.77 -17.46
CA LEU A 158 -6.35 -2.53 -17.34
C LEU A 158 -6.68 -1.05 -17.32
N TYR A 159 -5.88 -0.22 -16.64
CA TYR A 159 -6.04 1.23 -16.71
C TYR A 159 -5.93 1.73 -18.16
N THR A 160 -4.92 1.33 -18.90
CA THR A 160 -4.71 1.80 -20.28
C THR A 160 -5.82 1.36 -21.23
N LEU A 161 -6.44 0.20 -20.98
CA LEU A 161 -7.51 -0.33 -21.82
C LEU A 161 -8.89 0.23 -21.48
N LEU A 162 -9.19 0.40 -20.17
CA LEU A 162 -10.57 0.65 -19.71
C LEU A 162 -10.73 1.99 -19.00
N PHE A 163 -9.71 2.48 -18.27
CA PHE A 163 -9.86 3.58 -17.32
C PHE A 163 -9.10 4.85 -17.70
N HIS A 164 -8.36 4.89 -18.81
CA HIS A 164 -7.53 6.03 -19.22
C HIS A 164 -8.32 7.33 -19.46
N ARG A 165 -9.63 7.25 -19.64
CA ARG A 165 -10.53 8.42 -19.81
C ARG A 165 -10.99 9.03 -18.50
N ILE A 166 -10.71 8.41 -17.37
CA ILE A 166 -11.11 8.90 -16.05
C ILE A 166 -10.09 9.97 -15.60
N THR A 167 -10.46 11.25 -15.77
CA THR A 167 -9.62 12.39 -15.38
C THR A 167 -10.13 13.12 -14.14
N TRP A 168 -11.32 12.75 -13.63
CA TRP A 168 -11.96 13.45 -12.52
C TRP A 168 -11.17 13.40 -11.20
N PHE A 169 -10.35 12.38 -10.99
CA PHE A 169 -9.51 12.21 -9.81
C PHE A 169 -8.06 12.69 -10.00
N GLN A 170 -7.72 13.25 -11.15
CA GLN A 170 -6.34 13.40 -11.60
C GLN A 170 -5.65 14.63 -11.00
N ALA A 171 -4.37 14.46 -10.67
CA ALA A 171 -3.44 15.55 -10.45
C ALA A 171 -2.37 15.53 -11.54
N GLU A 172 -2.14 16.68 -12.16
CA GLU A 172 -1.09 16.90 -13.17
C GLU A 172 0.05 17.68 -12.54
N ASP A 173 1.23 17.06 -12.41
CA ASP A 173 2.43 17.74 -11.89
C ASP A 173 3.69 17.11 -12.47
N SER A 174 4.66 17.96 -12.83
CA SER A 174 6.02 17.54 -13.17
C SER A 174 6.70 16.76 -12.03
N HIS A 175 6.25 16.95 -10.79
CA HIS A 175 6.71 16.26 -9.59
C HIS A 175 5.80 15.13 -9.13
N SER A 176 4.90 14.65 -9.99
CA SER A 176 3.91 13.60 -9.68
C SER A 176 4.52 12.36 -9.00
N LYS A 177 5.70 11.92 -9.46
CA LYS A 177 6.43 10.80 -8.86
C LYS A 177 6.74 11.02 -7.38
N ARG A 178 7.26 12.20 -7.01
CA ARG A 178 7.62 12.51 -5.63
C ARG A 178 6.41 12.53 -4.73
N THR A 179 5.32 13.16 -5.17
CA THR A 179 4.11 13.28 -4.36
C THR A 179 3.39 11.94 -4.25
N MET A 180 3.39 11.14 -5.31
CA MET A 180 2.90 9.76 -5.29
C MET A 180 3.68 8.93 -4.26
N SER A 181 5.00 8.92 -4.33
CA SER A 181 5.85 8.16 -3.41
C SER A 181 5.67 8.62 -1.96
N LEU A 182 5.59 9.94 -1.72
CA LEU A 182 5.34 10.49 -0.39
C LEU A 182 3.95 10.10 0.13
N SER A 183 2.91 10.09 -0.73
CA SER A 183 1.57 9.68 -0.33
C SER A 183 1.53 8.21 0.10
N ILE A 184 2.15 7.32 -0.68
CA ILE A 184 2.24 5.89 -0.36
C ILE A 184 3.01 5.69 0.96
N ALA A 185 4.17 6.35 1.10
CA ALA A 185 4.99 6.26 2.31
C ALA A 185 4.24 6.76 3.56
N TRP A 186 3.52 7.88 3.46
CA TRP A 186 2.73 8.40 4.58
C TRP A 186 1.57 7.48 4.97
N ILE A 187 0.86 6.89 4.00
CA ILE A 187 -0.21 5.93 4.29
C ILE A 187 0.39 4.71 5.01
N PHE A 188 1.56 4.22 4.57
CA PHE A 188 2.26 3.11 5.21
C PHE A 188 2.69 3.46 6.65
N ILE A 189 3.25 4.66 6.87
CA ILE A 189 3.65 5.13 8.20
C ILE A 189 2.44 5.24 9.14
N ILE A 190 1.31 5.80 8.66
CA ILE A 190 0.09 5.91 9.46
C ILE A 190 -0.42 4.51 9.83
N TYR A 191 -0.41 3.56 8.90
CA TYR A 191 -0.80 2.18 9.18
C TYR A 191 0.07 1.55 10.27
N ILE A 192 1.40 1.64 10.13
CA ILE A 192 2.36 1.05 11.08
C ILE A 192 2.25 1.69 12.47
N CYS A 193 2.14 3.03 12.55
CA CYS A 193 2.25 3.76 13.80
C CYS A 193 0.91 3.92 14.53
N VAL A 194 -0.21 3.89 13.83
CA VAL A 194 -1.53 4.23 14.40
C VAL A 194 -2.51 3.09 14.23
N GLY A 195 -2.65 2.55 13.02
CA GLY A 195 -3.66 1.54 12.72
C GLY A 195 -3.45 0.24 13.49
N SER A 196 -2.26 -0.33 13.36
CA SER A 196 -1.93 -1.61 13.97
C SER A 196 -1.89 -1.54 15.52
N PRO A 197 -1.16 -0.59 16.16
CA PRO A 197 -1.08 -0.54 17.61
C PRO A 197 -2.42 -0.35 18.32
N VAL A 198 -3.31 0.47 17.77
CA VAL A 198 -4.61 0.73 18.39
C VAL A 198 -5.50 -0.50 18.36
N LEU A 199 -5.52 -1.25 17.25
CA LEU A 199 -6.34 -2.46 17.16
C LEU A 199 -5.82 -3.58 18.05
N THR A 200 -4.48 -3.75 18.13
CA THR A 200 -3.87 -4.72 19.05
C THR A 200 -4.22 -4.39 20.50
N ALA A 201 -4.20 -3.11 20.89
CA ALA A 201 -4.62 -2.68 22.22
C ALA A 201 -6.10 -2.94 22.52
N TRP A 202 -6.95 -3.03 21.49
CA TRP A 202 -8.39 -3.36 21.63
C TRP A 202 -8.69 -4.86 21.54
N GLY A 203 -7.65 -5.71 21.38
CA GLY A 203 -7.80 -7.17 21.33
C GLY A 203 -8.43 -7.69 20.04
N MET A 204 -8.34 -6.94 18.96
CA MET A 204 -8.84 -7.29 17.63
C MET A 204 -7.73 -7.74 16.69
#